data_ff5f4216decbb27e311975d6ec878a2e
#
_entry.id   ff5f4216decbb27e311975d6ec878a2e
#
_cell.length_a   1.000
_cell.length_b   1.000
_cell.length_c   1.000
_cell.angle_alpha   90.00
_cell.angle_beta   90.00
_cell.angle_gamma   90.00
#
_symmetry.space_group_name_H-M   'P 1'
#
loop_
_entity.id
_entity.type
_entity.pdbx_description
1 polymer ?
#
loop_
_entity_poly.entity_id
_entity_poly.type
_entity_poly.pdbx_seq_one_letter_code
_entity_poly.pdbx_strand_id
1 'polypeptide(L)'
;MNEKYVAQDIEKKWQQYWEDNHTFKTEYDESKEKYYVLEMFPYPSGNLHMGHVRNYSIGDVVARFKKMKGFNVLHPMGWDSFGMPAENAAIKHGIAPKTWTLDNIENMKKQQKALGLSYDWDREVATCKEDYYKWTQWFFQQFYKKGLAYKKEAKVNWCETCHTVLANEQVIDGACWRCDNPVEKKDLSQWFLRITEYADRLLTDLDTLDHWPQRVKLMQKNWIGRSEGTEFSFEVPSINERVSVYTTRVDTIYG
;
A
#
# COMPACT_ATOMS: atom_id res chain seq x y z
N MET A 1 -39.65 -28.71 -2.34
CA MET A 1 -38.19 -28.38 -2.16
C MET A 1 -37.45 -29.22 -3.21
N ASN A 2 -36.53 -28.58 -3.95
CA ASN A 2 -35.71 -29.37 -4.87
C ASN A 2 -34.83 -30.31 -4.03
N GLU A 3 -34.79 -31.58 -4.39
CA GLU A 3 -34.00 -32.60 -3.70
C GLU A 3 -32.48 -32.37 -3.80
N LYS A 4 -32.05 -31.49 -4.71
CA LYS A 4 -30.63 -31.16 -4.94
C LYS A 4 -30.40 -29.66 -4.72
N TYR A 5 -29.30 -29.36 -4.05
CA TYR A 5 -28.79 -27.98 -3.97
C TYR A 5 -28.29 -27.53 -5.36
N VAL A 6 -28.95 -26.51 -5.92
CA VAL A 6 -28.57 -25.86 -7.19
C VAL A 6 -27.95 -24.52 -6.83
N ALA A 7 -26.61 -24.49 -6.74
CA ALA A 7 -25.85 -23.33 -6.30
C ALA A 7 -26.25 -22.05 -7.06
N GLN A 8 -26.29 -22.12 -8.38
CA GLN A 8 -26.54 -20.94 -9.23
C GLN A 8 -27.88 -20.25 -8.95
N ASP A 9 -28.93 -21.01 -8.61
CA ASP A 9 -30.25 -20.44 -8.33
C ASP A 9 -30.33 -19.89 -6.90
N ILE A 10 -29.77 -20.63 -5.96
CA ILE A 10 -29.81 -20.27 -4.54
C ILE A 10 -28.91 -19.06 -4.25
N GLU A 11 -27.71 -19.04 -4.82
CA GLU A 11 -26.76 -17.94 -4.66
C GLU A 11 -27.31 -16.63 -5.22
N LYS A 12 -27.85 -16.63 -6.45
CA LYS A 12 -28.48 -15.44 -7.06
C LYS A 12 -29.64 -14.90 -6.23
N LYS A 13 -30.50 -15.82 -5.72
CA LYS A 13 -31.62 -15.43 -4.86
C LYS A 13 -31.14 -14.70 -3.61
N TRP A 14 -30.10 -15.22 -2.93
CA TRP A 14 -29.62 -14.62 -1.70
C TRP A 14 -28.79 -13.35 -1.94
N GLN A 15 -28.01 -13.29 -3.00
CA GLN A 15 -27.30 -12.07 -3.39
C GLN A 15 -28.28 -10.93 -3.66
N GLN A 16 -29.36 -11.19 -4.41
CA GLN A 16 -30.43 -10.22 -4.65
C GLN A 16 -31.12 -9.80 -3.35
N TYR A 17 -31.44 -10.76 -2.47
CA TYR A 17 -32.05 -10.46 -1.18
C TYR A 17 -31.15 -9.55 -0.32
N TRP A 18 -29.85 -9.80 -0.28
CA TRP A 18 -28.90 -8.98 0.48
C TRP A 18 -28.79 -7.57 -0.08
N GLU A 19 -28.83 -7.42 -1.37
CA GLU A 19 -28.80 -6.11 -2.04
C GLU A 19 -30.09 -5.31 -1.76
N ASP A 20 -31.25 -5.90 -2.00
CA ASP A 20 -32.56 -5.26 -1.80
C ASP A 20 -32.81 -4.85 -0.34
N ASN A 21 -32.29 -5.60 0.61
CA ASN A 21 -32.47 -5.36 2.04
C ASN A 21 -31.28 -4.66 2.71
N HIS A 22 -30.26 -4.23 1.96
CA HIS A 22 -29.04 -3.62 2.50
C HIS A 22 -28.46 -4.40 3.68
N THR A 23 -28.44 -5.75 3.61
CA THR A 23 -28.18 -6.66 4.72
C THR A 23 -26.84 -6.41 5.41
N PHE A 24 -25.85 -5.93 4.65
CA PHE A 24 -24.49 -5.69 5.16
C PHE A 24 -24.18 -4.22 5.43
N LYS A 25 -25.14 -3.32 5.20
CA LYS A 25 -25.01 -1.91 5.54
C LYS A 25 -24.76 -1.76 7.05
N THR A 26 -23.85 -0.88 7.40
CA THR A 26 -23.48 -0.61 8.80
C THR A 26 -23.88 0.81 9.17
N GLU A 27 -24.85 0.91 10.05
CA GLU A 27 -25.22 2.18 10.70
C GLU A 27 -24.49 2.28 12.05
N TYR A 28 -24.20 3.52 12.48
CA TYR A 28 -23.59 3.75 13.78
C TYR A 28 -24.58 3.39 14.91
N ASP A 29 -24.17 2.47 15.79
CA ASP A 29 -24.97 2.00 16.91
C ASP A 29 -24.10 1.98 18.18
N GLU A 30 -24.37 2.91 19.09
CA GLU A 30 -23.62 3.04 20.35
C GLU A 30 -23.86 1.89 21.32
N SER A 31 -24.97 1.18 21.18
CA SER A 31 -25.34 0.06 22.05
C SER A 31 -24.54 -1.20 21.76
N LYS A 32 -23.84 -1.26 20.64
CA LYS A 32 -23.06 -2.43 20.19
C LYS A 32 -21.57 -2.17 20.20
N GLU A 33 -20.84 -3.19 20.59
CA GLU A 33 -19.38 -3.18 20.45
C GLU A 33 -18.97 -3.10 18.97
N LYS A 34 -18.07 -2.17 18.64
CA LYS A 34 -17.60 -1.95 17.26
C LYS A 34 -16.59 -2.99 16.86
N TYR A 35 -16.66 -3.44 15.61
CA TYR A 35 -15.66 -4.30 15.03
C TYR A 35 -15.36 -3.87 13.58
N TYR A 36 -14.09 -3.65 13.28
CA TYR A 36 -13.64 -3.24 11.97
C TYR A 36 -12.90 -4.38 11.29
N VAL A 37 -13.38 -4.80 10.11
CA VAL A 37 -12.72 -5.80 9.26
C VAL A 37 -12.23 -5.10 8.02
N LEU A 38 -10.93 -5.13 7.80
CA LEU A 38 -10.30 -4.52 6.62
C LEU A 38 -9.42 -5.54 5.92
N GLU A 39 -9.68 -5.74 4.65
CA GLU A 39 -8.78 -6.43 3.74
C GLU A 39 -8.03 -5.43 2.85
N MET A 40 -6.96 -5.91 2.25
CA MET A 40 -6.20 -5.13 1.29
C MET A 40 -7.04 -4.83 0.04
N PHE A 41 -7.14 -3.56 -0.31
CA PHE A 41 -7.85 -3.14 -1.53
C PHE A 41 -7.11 -3.63 -2.77
N PRO A 42 -7.82 -4.22 -3.75
CA PRO A 42 -7.19 -4.69 -4.97
C PRO A 42 -6.83 -3.53 -5.91
N TYR A 43 -5.79 -3.75 -6.72
CA TYR A 43 -5.52 -2.91 -7.89
C TYR A 43 -6.51 -3.27 -9.01
N PRO A 44 -7.28 -2.30 -9.56
CA PRO A 44 -8.25 -2.58 -10.61
C PRO A 44 -7.56 -2.65 -11.99
N SER A 45 -6.75 -3.67 -12.21
CA SER A 45 -5.96 -3.87 -13.44
C SER A 45 -6.34 -5.13 -14.23
N GLY A 46 -7.47 -5.76 -13.91
CA GLY A 46 -7.95 -6.97 -14.58
C GLY A 46 -9.03 -7.70 -13.79
N ASN A 47 -8.96 -9.02 -13.78
CA ASN A 47 -9.87 -9.86 -13.01
C ASN A 47 -9.34 -10.21 -11.64
N LEU A 48 -10.23 -10.59 -10.73
CA LEU A 48 -9.83 -11.23 -9.48
C LEU A 48 -9.14 -12.58 -9.78
N HIS A 49 -8.19 -12.93 -8.94
CA HIS A 49 -7.51 -14.23 -8.97
C HIS A 49 -7.67 -14.95 -7.63
N MET A 50 -7.25 -16.22 -7.56
CA MET A 50 -7.42 -17.04 -6.35
C MET A 50 -6.80 -16.45 -5.08
N GLY A 51 -5.75 -15.63 -5.21
CA GLY A 51 -5.17 -14.90 -4.08
C GLY A 51 -6.16 -13.89 -3.48
N HIS A 52 -6.91 -13.17 -4.30
CA HIS A 52 -8.00 -12.29 -3.86
C HIS A 52 -9.12 -13.09 -3.18
N VAL A 53 -9.55 -14.21 -3.80
CA VAL A 53 -10.60 -15.07 -3.23
C VAL A 53 -10.21 -15.54 -1.83
N ARG A 54 -8.97 -16.04 -1.67
CA ARG A 54 -8.46 -16.48 -0.37
C ARG A 54 -8.46 -15.35 0.66
N ASN A 55 -7.93 -14.18 0.31
CA ASN A 55 -7.83 -13.04 1.22
C ASN A 55 -9.22 -12.59 1.69
N TYR A 56 -10.12 -12.34 0.75
CA TYR A 56 -11.45 -11.79 1.04
C TYR A 56 -12.38 -12.80 1.73
N SER A 57 -12.26 -14.09 1.40
CA SER A 57 -13.06 -15.12 2.10
C SER A 57 -12.70 -15.25 3.57
N ILE A 58 -11.42 -15.06 3.95
CA ILE A 58 -11.00 -15.09 5.35
C ILE A 58 -11.62 -13.93 6.12
N GLY A 59 -11.53 -12.71 5.58
CA GLY A 59 -12.14 -11.53 6.20
C GLY A 59 -13.66 -11.63 6.27
N ASP A 60 -14.30 -12.12 5.21
CA ASP A 60 -15.74 -12.30 5.16
C ASP A 60 -16.27 -13.26 6.25
N VAL A 61 -15.55 -14.36 6.49
CA VAL A 61 -15.89 -15.28 7.60
C VAL A 61 -15.82 -14.57 8.95
N VAL A 62 -14.78 -13.76 9.18
CA VAL A 62 -14.64 -13.00 10.43
C VAL A 62 -15.76 -11.96 10.56
N ALA A 63 -16.06 -11.22 9.49
CA ALA A 63 -17.09 -10.21 9.47
C ALA A 63 -18.48 -10.81 9.80
N ARG A 64 -18.85 -11.90 9.14
CA ARG A 64 -20.10 -12.61 9.38
C ARG A 64 -20.18 -13.17 10.80
N PHE A 65 -19.11 -13.81 11.27
CA PHE A 65 -19.05 -14.35 12.63
C PHE A 65 -19.25 -13.26 13.68
N LYS A 66 -18.56 -12.13 13.54
CA LYS A 66 -18.70 -10.99 14.47
C LYS A 66 -20.10 -10.39 14.42
N LYS A 67 -20.68 -10.25 13.22
CA LYS A 67 -22.07 -9.79 13.07
C LYS A 67 -23.07 -10.72 13.76
N MET A 68 -22.90 -12.05 13.61
CA MET A 68 -23.71 -13.06 14.30
C MET A 68 -23.56 -13.01 15.82
N LYS A 69 -22.41 -12.55 16.32
CA LYS A 69 -22.17 -12.34 17.77
C LYS A 69 -22.75 -11.02 18.30
N GLY A 70 -23.38 -10.22 17.46
CA GLY A 70 -24.03 -8.97 17.85
C GLY A 70 -23.15 -7.73 17.78
N PHE A 71 -21.92 -7.82 17.26
CA PHE A 71 -21.06 -6.65 17.04
C PHE A 71 -21.63 -5.73 15.96
N ASN A 72 -21.33 -4.43 16.07
CA ASN A 72 -21.53 -3.47 15.00
C ASN A 72 -20.30 -3.55 14.07
N VAL A 73 -20.43 -4.29 12.97
CA VAL A 73 -19.30 -4.64 12.09
C VAL A 73 -19.24 -3.68 10.91
N LEU A 74 -18.15 -2.94 10.80
CA LEU A 74 -17.78 -2.20 9.57
C LEU A 74 -16.87 -3.08 8.71
N HIS A 75 -17.38 -3.49 7.54
CA HIS A 75 -16.66 -4.32 6.57
C HIS A 75 -16.70 -3.63 5.19
N PRO A 76 -15.85 -2.60 4.95
CA PRO A 76 -15.84 -1.85 3.72
C PRO A 76 -15.01 -2.54 2.64
N MET A 77 -15.22 -2.14 1.39
CA MET A 77 -14.36 -2.44 0.26
C MET A 77 -13.91 -1.16 -0.44
N GLY A 78 -12.75 -1.22 -1.06
CA GLY A 78 -12.23 -0.11 -1.84
C GLY A 78 -11.30 -0.58 -2.96
N TRP A 79 -10.78 0.39 -3.71
CA TRP A 79 -9.95 0.17 -4.88
C TRP A 79 -8.69 1.00 -4.75
N ASP A 80 -7.53 0.34 -4.73
CA ASP A 80 -6.25 1.02 -4.85
C ASP A 80 -6.00 1.31 -6.33
N SER A 81 -6.55 2.44 -6.76
CA SER A 81 -6.81 2.74 -8.16
C SER A 81 -5.93 3.85 -8.75
N PHE A 82 -4.91 4.27 -8.00
CA PHE A 82 -3.83 5.10 -8.51
C PHE A 82 -2.58 4.27 -8.81
N GLY A 83 -1.72 4.81 -9.69
CA GLY A 83 -0.39 4.33 -9.88
C GLY A 83 -0.16 3.59 -11.18
N MET A 84 1.09 3.15 -11.34
CA MET A 84 1.63 2.61 -12.58
C MET A 84 0.98 1.32 -13.10
N PRO A 85 0.48 0.39 -12.28
CA PRO A 85 -0.16 -0.82 -12.81
C PRO A 85 -1.37 -0.53 -13.70
N ALA A 86 -2.24 0.40 -13.29
CA ALA A 86 -3.40 0.80 -14.08
C ALA A 86 -3.02 1.58 -15.33
N GLU A 87 -2.03 2.49 -15.21
CA GLU A 87 -1.50 3.24 -16.35
C GLU A 87 -0.86 2.31 -17.40
N ASN A 88 -0.07 1.34 -16.96
CA ASN A 88 0.58 0.38 -17.86
C ASN A 88 -0.42 -0.46 -18.62
N ALA A 89 -1.45 -0.95 -17.94
CA ALA A 89 -2.52 -1.71 -18.59
C ALA A 89 -3.25 -0.83 -19.61
N ALA A 90 -3.56 0.42 -19.27
CA ALA A 90 -4.20 1.37 -20.16
C ALA A 90 -3.35 1.67 -21.40
N ILE A 91 -2.06 1.91 -21.23
CA ILE A 91 -1.12 2.14 -22.35
C ILE A 91 -1.07 0.90 -23.25
N LYS A 92 -0.91 -0.29 -22.66
CA LYS A 92 -0.86 -1.54 -23.41
C LYS A 92 -2.09 -1.79 -24.27
N HIS A 93 -3.26 -1.37 -23.79
CA HIS A 93 -4.55 -1.57 -24.47
C HIS A 93 -5.00 -0.36 -25.31
N GLY A 94 -4.24 0.75 -25.30
CA GLY A 94 -4.58 1.98 -26.04
C GLY A 94 -5.84 2.67 -25.52
N ILE A 95 -6.15 2.54 -24.23
CA ILE A 95 -7.35 3.07 -23.57
C ILE A 95 -6.93 4.15 -22.58
N ALA A 96 -7.75 5.16 -22.35
CA ALA A 96 -7.47 6.17 -21.33
C ALA A 96 -7.42 5.53 -19.93
N PRO A 97 -6.40 5.84 -19.08
CA PRO A 97 -6.26 5.24 -17.75
C PRO A 97 -7.52 5.33 -16.89
N LYS A 98 -8.21 6.46 -16.92
CA LYS A 98 -9.47 6.66 -16.18
C LYS A 98 -10.54 5.65 -16.59
N THR A 99 -10.78 5.50 -17.88
CA THR A 99 -11.79 4.57 -18.42
C THR A 99 -11.43 3.15 -18.06
N TRP A 100 -10.20 2.73 -18.36
CA TRP A 100 -9.69 1.40 -18.01
C TRP A 100 -9.86 1.07 -16.52
N THR A 101 -9.49 2.00 -15.65
CA THR A 101 -9.56 1.81 -14.20
C THR A 101 -11.00 1.66 -13.73
N LEU A 102 -11.91 2.54 -14.18
CA LEU A 102 -13.32 2.48 -13.77
C LEU A 102 -14.02 1.22 -14.28
N ASP A 103 -13.74 0.79 -15.51
CA ASP A 103 -14.30 -0.43 -16.08
C ASP A 103 -13.84 -1.68 -15.31
N ASN A 104 -12.56 -1.72 -14.90
CA ASN A 104 -12.04 -2.80 -14.08
C ASN A 104 -12.63 -2.80 -12.65
N ILE A 105 -12.84 -1.64 -12.05
CA ILE A 105 -13.55 -1.52 -10.76
C ILE A 105 -14.93 -2.17 -10.87
N GLU A 106 -15.72 -1.80 -11.87
CA GLU A 106 -17.05 -2.37 -12.07
C GLU A 106 -17.02 -3.88 -12.32
N ASN A 107 -16.04 -4.36 -13.10
CA ASN A 107 -15.89 -5.79 -13.35
C ASN A 107 -15.51 -6.56 -12.05
N MET A 108 -14.51 -6.08 -11.31
CA MET A 108 -14.09 -6.73 -10.06
C MET A 108 -15.19 -6.67 -8.99
N LYS A 109 -15.95 -5.57 -8.93
CA LYS A 109 -17.10 -5.45 -8.03
C LYS A 109 -18.18 -6.50 -8.33
N LYS A 110 -18.49 -6.73 -9.61
CA LYS A 110 -19.40 -7.81 -10.02
C LYS A 110 -18.88 -9.18 -9.58
N GLN A 111 -17.57 -9.43 -9.72
CA GLN A 111 -16.95 -10.68 -9.27
C GLN A 111 -17.01 -10.86 -7.74
N GLN A 112 -16.78 -9.80 -6.96
CA GLN A 112 -16.89 -9.84 -5.50
C GLN A 112 -18.33 -10.05 -5.04
N LYS A 113 -19.30 -9.42 -5.69
CA LYS A 113 -20.73 -9.65 -5.43
C LYS A 113 -21.11 -11.11 -5.76
N ALA A 114 -20.61 -11.66 -6.86
CA ALA A 114 -20.84 -13.06 -7.25
C ALA A 114 -20.22 -14.06 -6.26
N LEU A 115 -19.12 -13.72 -5.60
CA LEU A 115 -18.57 -14.49 -4.48
C LEU A 115 -19.43 -14.41 -3.22
N GLY A 116 -20.40 -13.52 -3.17
CA GLY A 116 -21.31 -13.35 -2.03
C GLY A 116 -20.66 -12.72 -0.80
N LEU A 117 -19.63 -11.91 -0.96
CA LEU A 117 -18.92 -11.24 0.13
C LEU A 117 -19.78 -10.19 0.83
N SER A 118 -19.67 -10.09 2.15
CA SER A 118 -20.52 -9.26 3.01
C SER A 118 -20.01 -7.82 3.17
N TYR A 119 -19.60 -7.20 2.08
CA TYR A 119 -19.15 -5.82 2.11
C TYR A 119 -20.31 -4.83 2.24
N ASP A 120 -20.06 -3.76 2.98
CA ASP A 120 -20.89 -2.55 2.98
C ASP A 120 -20.55 -1.71 1.76
N TRP A 121 -21.29 -1.91 0.67
CA TRP A 121 -21.07 -1.21 -0.61
C TRP A 121 -21.41 0.28 -0.55
N ASP A 122 -22.16 0.75 0.46
CA ASP A 122 -22.42 2.17 0.69
C ASP A 122 -21.14 2.89 1.21
N ARG A 123 -20.19 2.11 1.71
CA ARG A 123 -18.88 2.56 2.18
C ARG A 123 -17.74 2.28 1.19
N GLU A 124 -18.08 2.01 -0.06
CA GLU A 124 -17.08 1.81 -1.13
C GLU A 124 -16.27 3.07 -1.36
N VAL A 125 -14.94 2.91 -1.49
CA VAL A 125 -14.01 3.99 -1.81
C VAL A 125 -13.14 3.64 -3.02
N ALA A 126 -12.71 4.65 -3.77
CA ALA A 126 -11.73 4.47 -4.84
C ALA A 126 -10.68 5.59 -4.74
N THR A 127 -9.42 5.21 -4.59
CA THR A 127 -8.34 6.16 -4.32
C THR A 127 -8.13 7.17 -5.45
N CYS A 128 -8.59 6.86 -6.68
CA CYS A 128 -8.52 7.75 -7.84
C CYS A 128 -9.65 8.79 -7.92
N LYS A 129 -10.64 8.73 -7.03
CA LYS A 129 -11.75 9.70 -7.01
C LYS A 129 -11.41 10.93 -6.17
N GLU A 130 -11.95 12.08 -6.54
CA GLU A 130 -11.68 13.37 -5.91
C GLU A 130 -12.05 13.43 -4.42
N ASP A 131 -13.14 12.78 -4.06
CA ASP A 131 -13.61 12.67 -2.68
C ASP A 131 -12.62 11.92 -1.78
N TYR A 132 -11.79 11.06 -2.36
CA TYR A 132 -10.72 10.36 -1.66
C TYR A 132 -9.38 11.10 -1.75
N TYR A 133 -8.86 11.38 -2.95
CA TYR A 133 -7.49 11.90 -3.09
C TYR A 133 -7.30 13.33 -2.58
N LYS A 134 -8.37 14.10 -2.40
CA LYS A 134 -8.28 15.40 -1.71
C LYS A 134 -7.62 15.29 -0.33
N TRP A 135 -7.81 14.16 0.36
CA TRP A 135 -7.17 13.93 1.65
C TRP A 135 -5.68 13.62 1.52
N THR A 136 -5.27 12.92 0.48
CA THR A 136 -3.84 12.73 0.15
C THR A 136 -3.17 14.08 -0.11
N GLN A 137 -3.83 14.97 -0.86
CA GLN A 137 -3.35 16.33 -1.10
C GLN A 137 -3.29 17.15 0.19
N TRP A 138 -4.29 17.01 1.06
CA TRP A 138 -4.29 17.66 2.36
C TRP A 138 -3.12 17.18 3.24
N PHE A 139 -2.86 15.88 3.32
CA PHE A 139 -1.72 15.34 4.05
C PHE A 139 -0.39 15.84 3.50
N PHE A 140 -0.24 15.88 2.17
CA PHE A 140 0.96 16.45 1.57
C PHE A 140 1.18 17.90 2.00
N GLN A 141 0.13 18.71 2.01
CA GLN A 141 0.22 20.10 2.49
C GLN A 141 0.63 20.18 3.98
N GLN A 142 0.12 19.27 4.84
CA GLN A 142 0.54 19.21 6.24
C GLN A 142 2.02 18.83 6.36
N PHE A 143 2.50 17.86 5.59
CA PHE A 143 3.91 17.48 5.57
C PHE A 143 4.79 18.63 5.09
N TYR A 144 4.39 19.34 4.05
CA TYR A 144 5.11 20.52 3.58
C TYR A 144 5.19 21.62 4.64
N LYS A 145 4.06 21.97 5.26
CA LYS A 145 4.01 22.98 6.34
C LYS A 145 4.88 22.62 7.54
N LYS A 146 5.06 21.33 7.82
CA LYS A 146 5.92 20.81 8.90
C LYS A 146 7.38 20.61 8.48
N GLY A 147 7.75 20.93 7.25
CA GLY A 147 9.10 20.71 6.71
C GLY A 147 9.45 19.26 6.46
N LEU A 148 8.46 18.35 6.54
CA LEU A 148 8.64 16.92 6.27
C LEU A 148 8.65 16.61 4.77
N ALA A 149 7.96 17.40 3.95
CA ALA A 149 8.05 17.36 2.50
C ALA A 149 8.87 18.55 2.00
N TYR A 150 9.83 18.30 1.12
CA TYR A 150 10.70 19.33 0.58
C TYR A 150 11.09 19.00 -0.85
N LYS A 151 11.47 20.02 -1.61
CA LYS A 151 11.92 19.87 -2.99
C LYS A 151 13.43 19.97 -3.06
N LYS A 152 14.06 19.08 -3.82
CA LYS A 152 15.51 19.00 -3.95
C LYS A 152 15.87 18.48 -5.33
N GLU A 153 16.93 19.03 -5.90
CA GLU A 153 17.60 18.44 -7.06
C GLU A 153 18.43 17.24 -6.60
N ALA A 154 18.21 16.10 -7.21
CA ALA A 154 18.91 14.87 -6.88
C ALA A 154 18.99 13.93 -8.07
N LYS A 155 19.99 13.06 -8.05
CA LYS A 155 20.12 11.97 -9.02
C LYS A 155 19.07 10.91 -8.77
N VAL A 156 18.23 10.69 -9.77
CA VAL A 156 17.17 9.67 -9.74
C VAL A 156 17.46 8.62 -10.83
N ASN A 157 16.90 7.44 -10.63
CA ASN A 157 16.89 6.43 -11.69
C ASN A 157 15.85 6.85 -12.73
N TRP A 158 16.27 7.02 -13.96
CA TRP A 158 15.40 7.43 -15.06
C TRP A 158 15.34 6.34 -16.14
N CYS A 159 14.15 5.97 -16.53
CA CYS A 159 13.93 5.11 -17.70
C CYS A 159 13.47 5.96 -18.87
N GLU A 160 14.32 6.07 -19.90
CA GLU A 160 14.02 6.88 -21.08
C GLU A 160 12.85 6.30 -21.88
N THR A 161 12.73 4.98 -21.97
CA THR A 161 11.63 4.32 -22.69
C THR A 161 10.27 4.50 -22.01
N CYS A 162 10.24 4.43 -20.67
CA CYS A 162 9.00 4.59 -19.91
C CYS A 162 8.72 6.05 -19.53
N HIS A 163 9.63 6.99 -19.81
CA HIS A 163 9.58 8.40 -19.42
C HIS A 163 9.20 8.59 -17.94
N THR A 164 9.83 7.82 -17.05
CA THR A 164 9.50 7.85 -15.63
C THR A 164 10.71 7.69 -14.73
N VAL A 165 10.59 8.23 -13.50
CA VAL A 165 11.51 7.98 -12.40
C VAL A 165 11.21 6.63 -11.78
N LEU A 166 12.26 5.89 -11.43
CA LEU A 166 12.17 4.56 -10.81
C LEU A 166 12.72 4.59 -9.39
N ALA A 167 12.05 3.95 -8.47
CA ALA A 167 12.61 3.61 -7.17
C ALA A 167 13.76 2.61 -7.32
N ASN A 168 14.63 2.48 -6.31
CA ASN A 168 15.77 1.56 -6.39
C ASN A 168 15.31 0.12 -6.60
N GLU A 169 14.21 -0.28 -5.97
CA GLU A 169 13.60 -1.62 -6.07
C GLU A 169 13.02 -1.92 -7.47
N GLN A 170 12.87 -0.89 -8.29
CA GLN A 170 12.36 -0.99 -9.66
C GLN A 170 13.50 -1.04 -10.70
N VAL A 171 14.75 -1.07 -10.24
CA VAL A 171 15.93 -1.26 -11.07
C VAL A 171 16.49 -2.64 -10.76
N ILE A 172 16.40 -3.56 -11.72
CA ILE A 172 16.86 -4.93 -11.61
C ILE A 172 18.04 -5.10 -12.57
N ASP A 173 19.20 -5.45 -12.03
CA ASP A 173 20.44 -5.63 -12.82
C ASP A 173 20.78 -4.44 -13.73
N GLY A 174 20.49 -3.21 -13.27
CA GLY A 174 20.71 -1.98 -14.03
C GLY A 174 19.65 -1.68 -15.09
N ALA A 175 18.60 -2.49 -15.19
CA ALA A 175 17.51 -2.36 -16.14
C ALA A 175 16.19 -1.98 -15.47
N CYS A 176 15.29 -1.39 -16.24
CA CYS A 176 13.94 -1.05 -15.80
C CYS A 176 13.10 -2.33 -15.64
N TRP A 177 12.57 -2.56 -14.45
CA TRP A 177 11.69 -3.70 -14.12
C TRP A 177 10.49 -3.90 -15.05
N ARG A 178 10.15 -2.85 -15.82
CA ARG A 178 8.97 -2.82 -16.69
C ARG A 178 9.28 -3.13 -18.16
N CYS A 179 10.36 -2.57 -18.68
CA CYS A 179 10.67 -2.64 -20.12
C CYS A 179 12.05 -3.23 -20.44
N ASP A 180 12.79 -3.66 -19.41
CA ASP A 180 14.14 -4.25 -19.47
C ASP A 180 15.20 -3.35 -20.16
N ASN A 181 14.87 -2.08 -20.42
CA ASN A 181 15.85 -1.14 -20.97
C ASN A 181 16.78 -0.59 -19.87
N PRO A 182 18.03 -0.25 -20.22
CA PRO A 182 18.98 0.33 -19.28
C PRO A 182 18.42 1.56 -18.57
N VAL A 183 18.74 1.70 -17.29
CA VAL A 183 18.35 2.84 -16.46
C VAL A 183 19.51 3.79 -16.31
N GLU A 184 19.25 5.06 -16.50
CA GLU A 184 20.24 6.12 -16.39
C GLU A 184 20.03 6.94 -15.10
N LYS A 185 21.11 7.57 -14.61
CA LYS A 185 21.03 8.56 -13.53
C LYS A 185 20.81 9.94 -14.14
N LYS A 186 19.71 10.60 -13.75
CA LYS A 186 19.33 11.93 -14.23
C LYS A 186 19.14 12.88 -13.05
N ASP A 187 19.67 14.08 -13.13
CA ASP A 187 19.46 15.11 -12.14
C ASP A 187 18.08 15.75 -12.38
N LEU A 188 17.16 15.56 -11.44
CA LEU A 188 15.82 16.10 -11.50
C LEU A 188 15.42 16.76 -10.18
N SER A 189 14.66 17.85 -10.28
CA SER A 189 14.03 18.46 -9.12
C SER A 189 12.82 17.63 -8.70
N GLN A 190 12.92 16.96 -7.54
CA GLN A 190 11.93 16.02 -7.04
C GLN A 190 11.45 16.39 -5.64
N TRP A 191 10.26 15.91 -5.29
CA TRP A 191 9.77 15.94 -3.93
C TRP A 191 10.36 14.80 -3.11
N PHE A 192 10.79 15.13 -1.90
CA PHE A 192 11.32 14.20 -0.92
C PHE A 192 10.52 14.30 0.37
N LEU A 193 10.44 13.18 1.09
CA LEU A 193 9.92 13.11 2.44
C LEU A 193 11.06 12.80 3.41
N ARG A 194 11.10 13.48 4.57
CA ARG A 194 12.10 13.24 5.64
C ARG A 194 11.71 12.02 6.45
N ILE A 195 11.72 10.84 5.83
CA ILE A 195 11.30 9.59 6.48
C ILE A 195 12.19 9.22 7.66
N THR A 196 13.47 9.58 7.63
CA THR A 196 14.45 9.30 8.70
C THR A 196 14.22 10.12 9.95
N GLU A 197 13.45 11.20 9.91
CA GLU A 197 13.08 12.01 11.07
C GLU A 197 12.37 11.21 12.16
N TYR A 198 11.69 10.14 11.77
CA TYR A 198 10.94 9.26 12.67
C TYR A 198 11.65 7.92 12.95
N ALA A 199 12.86 7.70 12.43
CA ALA A 199 13.53 6.40 12.51
C ALA A 199 13.71 5.91 13.95
N ASP A 200 14.25 6.74 14.83
CA ASP A 200 14.49 6.39 16.24
C ASP A 200 13.15 6.15 16.98
N ARG A 201 12.15 6.99 16.73
CA ARG A 201 10.83 6.85 17.34
C ARG A 201 10.14 5.57 16.87
N LEU A 202 10.18 5.29 15.56
CA LEU A 202 9.61 4.05 15.01
C LEU A 202 10.28 2.81 15.62
N LEU A 203 11.60 2.84 15.82
CA LEU A 203 12.34 1.75 16.45
C LEU A 203 11.90 1.55 17.91
N THR A 204 11.80 2.63 18.67
CA THR A 204 11.39 2.59 20.08
C THR A 204 9.93 2.14 20.24
N ASP A 205 9.04 2.66 19.39
CA ASP A 205 7.60 2.36 19.46
C ASP A 205 7.26 0.90 19.07
N LEU A 206 8.19 0.16 18.43
CA LEU A 206 8.02 -1.28 18.20
C LEU A 206 7.78 -2.06 19.49
N ASP A 207 8.34 -1.62 20.61
CA ASP A 207 8.21 -2.29 21.90
C ASP A 207 6.79 -2.15 22.47
N THR A 208 6.03 -1.15 22.02
CA THR A 208 4.63 -0.92 22.44
C THR A 208 3.61 -1.73 21.63
N LEU A 209 4.03 -2.45 20.60
CA LEU A 209 3.16 -3.21 19.71
C LEU A 209 2.98 -4.66 20.21
N ASP A 210 2.34 -4.84 21.36
CA ASP A 210 2.25 -6.15 22.06
C ASP A 210 1.54 -7.24 21.24
N HIS A 211 0.59 -6.85 20.38
CA HIS A 211 -0.19 -7.79 19.56
C HIS A 211 0.40 -8.05 18.17
N TRP A 212 1.54 -7.44 17.85
CA TRP A 212 2.21 -7.67 16.57
C TRP A 212 3.05 -8.94 16.61
N PRO A 213 3.08 -9.73 15.52
CA PRO A 213 3.94 -10.91 15.42
C PRO A 213 5.43 -10.52 15.58
N GLN A 214 6.18 -11.25 16.37
CA GLN A 214 7.60 -10.98 16.63
C GLN A 214 8.43 -10.93 15.34
N ARG A 215 8.10 -11.79 14.37
CA ARG A 215 8.75 -11.77 13.04
C ARG A 215 8.60 -10.43 12.35
N VAL A 216 7.42 -9.81 12.42
CA VAL A 216 7.17 -8.51 11.79
C VAL A 216 7.94 -7.41 12.51
N LYS A 217 7.96 -7.40 13.85
CA LYS A 217 8.77 -6.46 14.64
C LYS A 217 10.25 -6.56 14.27
N LEU A 218 10.79 -7.78 14.16
CA LEU A 218 12.17 -8.01 13.77
C LEU A 218 12.48 -7.50 12.36
N MET A 219 11.56 -7.73 11.41
CA MET A 219 11.71 -7.21 10.04
C MET A 219 11.77 -5.68 10.03
N GLN A 220 10.90 -5.00 10.79
CA GLN A 220 10.90 -3.54 10.91
C GLN A 220 12.19 -3.01 11.55
N LYS A 221 12.66 -3.65 12.64
CA LYS A 221 13.91 -3.31 13.30
C LYS A 221 15.10 -3.43 12.36
N ASN A 222 15.18 -4.53 11.61
CA ASN A 222 16.28 -4.77 10.67
C ASN A 222 16.23 -3.79 9.49
N TRP A 223 15.03 -3.42 9.02
CA TRP A 223 14.86 -2.42 7.97
C TRP A 223 15.31 -1.03 8.40
N ILE A 224 14.96 -0.59 9.60
CA ILE A 224 15.43 0.69 10.16
C ILE A 224 16.95 0.68 10.30
N GLY A 225 17.52 -0.44 10.76
CA GLY A 225 18.95 -0.72 10.69
C GLY A 225 19.78 0.31 11.46
N ARG A 226 19.36 0.70 12.69
CA ARG A 226 20.15 1.63 13.51
C ARG A 226 21.56 1.09 13.69
N SER A 227 22.54 1.89 13.32
CA SER A 227 23.96 1.62 13.60
C SER A 227 24.61 2.85 14.22
N GLU A 228 25.59 2.61 15.07
CA GLU A 228 26.40 3.67 15.68
C GLU A 228 27.84 3.52 15.21
N GLY A 229 28.50 4.64 14.99
CA GLY A 229 29.86 4.66 14.55
C GLY A 229 30.58 5.92 14.98
N THR A 230 31.87 5.95 14.74
CA THR A 230 32.76 7.04 15.11
C THR A 230 33.32 7.68 13.85
N GLU A 231 33.25 9.00 13.77
CA GLU A 231 33.98 9.79 12.79
C GLU A 231 35.25 10.32 13.42
N PHE A 232 36.36 10.17 12.73
CA PHE A 232 37.64 10.74 13.14
C PHE A 232 38.45 11.13 11.90
N SER A 233 39.47 11.97 12.10
CA SER A 233 40.26 12.49 11.01
C SER A 233 41.74 12.14 11.18
N PHE A 234 42.39 11.80 10.09
CA PHE A 234 43.83 11.70 9.97
C PHE A 234 44.39 12.97 9.33
N GLU A 235 45.51 13.46 9.86
CA GLU A 235 46.28 14.50 9.20
C GLU A 235 47.23 13.85 8.19
N VAL A 236 47.30 14.40 7.00
CA VAL A 236 48.22 13.95 5.94
C VAL A 236 49.25 15.07 5.70
N PRO A 237 50.34 15.10 6.46
CA PRO A 237 51.30 16.21 6.45
C PRO A 237 51.92 16.48 5.08
N SER A 238 52.08 15.43 4.24
CA SER A 238 52.67 15.55 2.90
C SER A 238 51.90 16.43 1.95
N ILE A 239 50.61 16.60 2.15
CA ILE A 239 49.72 17.43 1.30
C ILE A 239 49.00 18.52 2.10
N ASN A 240 49.33 18.61 3.41
CA ASN A 240 48.70 19.53 4.35
C ASN A 240 47.14 19.48 4.32
N GLU A 241 46.62 18.28 4.24
CA GLU A 241 45.19 18.01 4.24
C GLU A 241 44.77 17.10 5.39
N ARG A 242 43.46 17.10 5.66
CA ARG A 242 42.81 16.26 6.65
C ARG A 242 41.84 15.32 5.97
N VAL A 243 41.97 14.02 6.21
CA VAL A 243 41.06 13.00 5.69
C VAL A 243 40.15 12.53 6.81
N SER A 244 38.85 12.79 6.70
CA SER A 244 37.85 12.27 7.63
C SER A 244 37.36 10.89 7.19
N VAL A 245 37.27 9.97 8.13
CA VAL A 245 36.80 8.61 7.93
C VAL A 245 35.74 8.27 8.97
N TYR A 246 34.77 7.44 8.57
CA TYR A 246 33.73 6.94 9.45
C TYR A 246 33.83 5.41 9.55
N THR A 247 33.70 4.86 10.76
CA THR A 247 33.65 3.42 10.97
C THR A 247 32.66 3.04 12.07
N THR A 248 31.99 1.90 11.91
CA THR A 248 31.21 1.26 12.98
C THR A 248 32.07 0.35 13.87
N ARG A 249 33.36 0.20 13.54
CA ARG A 249 34.34 -0.66 14.23
C ARG A 249 35.59 0.13 14.57
N VAL A 250 35.42 1.15 15.41
CA VAL A 250 36.55 1.98 15.86
C VAL A 250 37.62 1.17 16.61
N ASP A 251 37.22 0.05 17.19
CA ASP A 251 38.10 -0.93 17.84
C ASP A 251 39.14 -1.55 16.89
N THR A 252 38.93 -1.51 15.59
CA THR A 252 39.83 -2.08 14.58
C THR A 252 40.74 -1.04 13.92
N ILE A 253 40.86 0.17 14.47
CA ILE A 253 41.62 1.26 13.85
C ILE A 253 43.13 0.98 13.79
N TYR A 254 43.62 0.12 14.65
CA TYR A 254 45.04 -0.28 14.72
C TYR A 254 45.30 -1.68 14.14
N GLY A 255 44.33 -2.32 13.49
CA GLY A 255 44.45 -3.64 12.87
C GLY A 255 43.65 -4.72 13.57
#